data_e57fc4e8c8694554f17612ab5b3739d8
#
_entry.id   e57fc4e8c8694554f17612ab5b3739d8
#
_cell.length_a   1.000
_cell.length_b   1.000
_cell.length_c   1.000
_cell.angle_alpha   90.00
_cell.angle_beta   90.00
_cell.angle_gamma   90.00
#
_symmetry.space_group_name_H-M   'P 1'
#
loop_
_entity.id
_entity.type
_entity.pdbx_description
1 polymer ?
#
loop_
_entity_poly.entity_id
_entity_poly.type
_entity_poly.pdbx_seq_one_letter_code
_entity_poly.pdbx_strand_id
1 'polypeptide(L)'
;NSGDPLTESDRQILIYFSLLHDLGRLNENADATHGERSVELIHKRGIRLRGIRLSRKEYRIAELIIAHHCRDDGDGIAAITAEPGLSRKEKEHAIHLYHICKDMDALDRVRFNGLDYRMLRTQYARRLPLVAGCLLEEDLLTPLDMEFPAK
;
A
#
# COMPACT_ATOMS: atom_id res chain seq x y z
N ASN A 1 18.65 3.64 8.94
CA ASN A 1 17.92 4.85 9.36
C ASN A 1 17.89 5.86 8.22
N SER A 2 17.15 5.57 7.17
CA SER A 2 16.92 6.53 6.08
C SER A 2 15.79 7.45 6.51
N GLY A 3 16.12 8.54 7.19
CA GLY A 3 15.21 9.65 7.45
C GLY A 3 15.04 10.56 6.24
N ASP A 4 15.36 10.08 5.04
CA ASP A 4 15.19 10.85 3.82
C ASP A 4 13.68 11.01 3.52
N PRO A 5 13.24 12.22 3.18
CA PRO A 5 11.84 12.45 2.84
C PRO A 5 11.46 11.64 1.59
N LEU A 6 10.21 11.15 1.57
CA LEU A 6 9.64 10.47 0.40
C LEU A 6 9.71 11.38 -0.83
N THR A 7 10.23 10.85 -1.92
CA THR A 7 10.23 11.53 -3.22
C THR A 7 8.81 11.60 -3.80
N GLU A 8 8.62 12.41 -4.84
CA GLU A 8 7.34 12.44 -5.55
C GLU A 8 6.99 11.08 -6.16
N SER A 9 7.99 10.38 -6.68
CA SER A 9 7.83 9.01 -7.21
C SER A 9 7.38 8.03 -6.13
N ASP A 10 7.95 8.12 -4.92
CA ASP A 10 7.53 7.28 -3.80
C ASP A 10 6.08 7.52 -3.43
N ARG A 11 5.65 8.79 -3.35
CA ARG A 11 4.26 9.14 -3.09
C ARG A 11 3.32 8.56 -4.14
N GLN A 12 3.70 8.61 -5.41
CA GLN A 12 2.91 8.01 -6.49
C GLN A 12 2.84 6.48 -6.39
N ILE A 13 3.92 5.79 -5.97
CA ILE A 13 3.90 4.35 -5.68
C ILE A 13 2.93 4.05 -4.53
N LEU A 14 2.98 4.83 -3.45
CA LEU A 14 2.09 4.64 -2.30
C LEU A 14 0.61 4.86 -2.69
N ILE A 15 0.30 5.88 -3.49
CA ILE A 15 -1.05 6.13 -4.01
C ILE A 15 -1.49 4.97 -4.91
N TYR A 16 -0.62 4.51 -5.81
CA TYR A 16 -0.90 3.39 -6.70
C TYR A 16 -1.21 2.11 -5.90
N PHE A 17 -0.42 1.83 -4.88
CA PHE A 17 -0.65 0.72 -3.95
C PHE A 17 -2.01 0.87 -3.24
N SER A 18 -2.27 2.01 -2.60
CA SER A 18 -3.50 2.25 -1.83
C SER A 18 -4.77 1.99 -2.63
N LEU A 19 -4.76 2.32 -3.92
CA LEU A 19 -5.94 2.20 -4.78
C LEU A 19 -6.09 0.82 -5.41
N LEU A 20 -5.02 0.03 -5.51
CA LEU A 20 -5.03 -1.18 -6.35
C LEU A 20 -4.63 -2.48 -5.64
N HIS A 21 -4.09 -2.43 -4.41
CA HIS A 21 -3.55 -3.62 -3.74
C HIS A 21 -4.60 -4.72 -3.53
N ASP A 22 -5.82 -4.34 -3.21
CA ASP A 22 -6.94 -5.24 -2.89
C ASP A 22 -7.90 -5.51 -4.08
N LEU A 23 -7.56 -5.04 -5.30
CA LEU A 23 -8.42 -5.23 -6.48
C LEU A 23 -8.75 -6.71 -6.77
N GLY A 24 -7.85 -7.61 -6.42
CA GLY A 24 -8.01 -9.07 -6.57
C GLY A 24 -8.63 -9.77 -5.36
N ARG A 25 -9.03 -9.03 -4.32
CA ARG A 25 -9.65 -9.61 -3.13
C ARG A 25 -11.07 -10.05 -3.41
N LEU A 26 -11.43 -11.27 -3.00
CA LEU A 26 -12.75 -11.87 -3.27
C LEU A 26 -13.69 -11.78 -2.07
N ASN A 27 -13.13 -11.74 -0.85
CA ASN A 27 -13.85 -11.71 0.42
C ASN A 27 -12.92 -11.24 1.55
N GLU A 28 -13.44 -11.11 2.76
CA GLU A 28 -12.69 -10.66 3.95
C GLU A 28 -11.88 -11.77 4.64
N ASN A 29 -11.88 -12.99 4.13
CA ASN A 29 -11.09 -14.09 4.70
C ASN A 29 -9.59 -13.89 4.40
N ALA A 30 -8.76 -14.59 5.18
CA ALA A 30 -7.31 -14.64 4.93
C ALA A 30 -7.04 -15.24 3.55
N ASP A 31 -6.35 -14.49 2.70
CA ASP A 31 -6.08 -14.84 1.31
C ASP A 31 -4.70 -14.32 0.90
N ALA A 32 -3.71 -15.19 0.95
CA ALA A 32 -2.32 -14.86 0.64
C ALA A 32 -2.04 -14.66 -0.87
N THR A 33 -3.05 -14.78 -1.72
CA THR A 33 -2.89 -14.70 -3.18
C THR A 33 -3.62 -13.54 -3.84
N HIS A 34 -4.41 -12.76 -3.08
CA HIS A 34 -5.16 -11.66 -3.67
C HIS A 34 -4.27 -10.55 -4.26
N GLY A 35 -3.07 -10.35 -3.71
CA GLY A 35 -2.11 -9.38 -4.26
C GLY A 35 -1.65 -9.76 -5.66
N GLU A 36 -1.33 -11.04 -5.91
CA GLU A 36 -0.98 -11.52 -7.26
C GLU A 36 -2.16 -11.36 -8.22
N ARG A 37 -3.37 -11.71 -7.79
CA ARG A 37 -4.57 -11.50 -8.61
C ARG A 37 -4.84 -10.01 -8.89
N SER A 38 -4.50 -9.12 -7.95
CA SER A 38 -4.58 -7.67 -8.18
C SER A 38 -3.69 -7.25 -9.35
N VAL A 39 -2.43 -7.69 -9.36
CA VAL A 39 -1.49 -7.43 -10.45
C VAL A 39 -1.98 -8.02 -11.78
N GLU A 40 -2.46 -9.26 -11.77
CA GLU A 40 -3.04 -9.90 -12.97
C GLU A 40 -4.23 -9.09 -13.53
N LEU A 41 -5.13 -8.61 -12.67
CA LEU A 41 -6.26 -7.79 -13.08
C LEU A 41 -5.83 -6.43 -13.64
N ILE A 42 -4.83 -5.78 -13.03
CA ILE A 42 -4.25 -4.53 -13.52
C ILE A 42 -3.76 -4.71 -14.96
N HIS A 43 -2.99 -5.77 -15.23
CA HIS A 43 -2.49 -6.06 -16.56
C HIS A 43 -3.60 -6.45 -17.53
N LYS A 44 -4.45 -7.41 -17.16
CA LYS A 44 -5.52 -7.92 -18.02
C LYS A 44 -6.51 -6.84 -18.46
N ARG A 45 -6.79 -5.89 -17.58
CA ARG A 45 -7.74 -4.78 -17.85
C ARG A 45 -7.05 -3.50 -18.33
N GLY A 46 -5.72 -3.47 -18.40
CA GLY A 46 -4.96 -2.29 -18.80
C GLY A 46 -5.19 -1.09 -17.89
N ILE A 47 -5.35 -1.33 -16.56
CA ILE A 47 -5.67 -0.27 -15.60
C ILE A 47 -4.55 0.74 -15.55
N ARG A 48 -4.90 2.01 -15.71
CA ARG A 48 -4.01 3.16 -15.60
C ARG A 48 -4.69 4.22 -14.73
N LEU A 49 -3.98 4.68 -13.72
CA LEU A 49 -4.50 5.76 -12.85
C LEU A 49 -4.14 7.12 -13.46
N ARG A 50 -5.15 7.97 -13.65
CA ARG A 50 -4.93 9.33 -14.13
C ARG A 50 -4.08 10.11 -13.11
N GLY A 51 -3.03 10.77 -13.59
CA GLY A 51 -2.12 11.54 -12.73
C GLY A 51 -0.92 10.77 -12.19
N ILE A 52 -0.92 9.44 -12.25
CA ILE A 52 0.24 8.61 -11.88
C ILE A 52 1.21 8.53 -13.07
N ARG A 53 2.46 8.93 -12.84
CA ARG A 53 3.54 8.98 -13.84
C ARG A 53 4.77 8.26 -13.29
N LEU A 54 4.72 6.94 -13.29
CA LEU A 54 5.82 6.10 -12.86
C LEU A 54 6.63 5.63 -14.08
N SER A 55 7.94 5.52 -13.93
CA SER A 55 8.80 4.83 -14.89
C SER A 55 8.51 3.33 -14.90
N ARG A 56 9.03 2.62 -15.89
CA ARG A 56 8.88 1.15 -15.98
C ARG A 56 9.39 0.43 -14.72
N LYS A 57 10.50 0.90 -14.15
CA LYS A 57 11.06 0.32 -12.92
C LYS A 57 10.17 0.58 -11.71
N GLU A 58 9.66 1.79 -11.59
CA GLU A 58 8.78 2.17 -10.49
C GLU A 58 7.44 1.42 -10.54
N TYR A 59 6.86 1.24 -11.73
CA TYR A 59 5.71 0.33 -11.89
C TYR A 59 6.06 -1.08 -11.45
N ARG A 60 7.25 -1.59 -11.82
CA ARG A 60 7.68 -2.92 -11.41
C ARG A 60 7.81 -3.04 -9.89
N ILE A 61 8.36 -2.03 -9.22
CA ILE A 61 8.42 -1.96 -7.75
C ILE A 61 7.01 -1.98 -7.16
N ALA A 62 6.10 -1.13 -7.63
CA ALA A 62 4.72 -1.09 -7.16
C ALA A 62 4.00 -2.44 -7.33
N GLU A 63 4.17 -3.10 -8.45
CA GLU A 63 3.60 -4.42 -8.73
C GLU A 63 4.16 -5.51 -7.81
N LEU A 64 5.49 -5.52 -7.54
CA LEU A 64 6.08 -6.44 -6.58
C LEU A 64 5.52 -6.22 -5.16
N ILE A 65 5.36 -4.97 -4.75
CA ILE A 65 4.76 -4.62 -3.47
C ILE A 65 3.31 -5.11 -3.39
N ILE A 66 2.50 -4.83 -4.41
CA ILE A 66 1.11 -5.29 -4.48
C ILE A 66 1.03 -6.81 -4.46
N ALA A 67 1.84 -7.51 -5.25
CA ALA A 67 1.79 -8.97 -5.34
C ALA A 67 2.07 -9.67 -4.00
N HIS A 68 2.92 -9.07 -3.16
CA HIS A 68 3.42 -9.71 -1.94
C HIS A 68 2.93 -9.07 -0.63
N HIS A 69 2.09 -8.01 -0.67
CA HIS A 69 1.67 -7.32 0.56
C HIS A 69 0.89 -8.22 1.52
N CYS A 70 0.13 -9.18 1.01
CA CYS A 70 -0.69 -10.11 1.80
C CYS A 70 0.05 -11.36 2.28
N ARG A 71 1.35 -11.50 1.98
CA ARG A 71 2.22 -12.62 2.40
C ARG A 71 3.12 -12.22 3.55
N ASP A 72 3.88 -13.19 4.06
CA ASP A 72 4.92 -12.92 5.05
C ASP A 72 5.98 -11.96 4.50
N ASP A 73 6.56 -11.16 5.39
CA ASP A 73 7.55 -10.15 4.99
C ASP A 73 8.75 -10.75 4.25
N GLY A 74 9.17 -11.95 4.68
CA GLY A 74 10.27 -12.68 4.04
C GLY A 74 10.03 -12.97 2.56
N ASP A 75 8.81 -13.32 2.18
CA ASP A 75 8.45 -13.62 0.79
C ASP A 75 8.56 -12.37 -0.10
N GLY A 76 8.04 -11.23 0.37
CA GLY A 76 8.12 -9.98 -0.37
C GLY A 76 9.56 -9.46 -0.48
N ILE A 77 10.33 -9.53 0.61
CA ILE A 77 11.75 -9.14 0.61
C ILE A 77 12.55 -10.04 -0.34
N ALA A 78 12.30 -11.35 -0.34
CA ALA A 78 12.96 -12.29 -1.24
C ALA A 78 12.64 -11.98 -2.72
N ALA A 79 11.35 -11.72 -3.04
CA ALA A 79 10.93 -11.38 -4.39
C ALA A 79 11.57 -10.07 -4.89
N ILE A 80 11.60 -9.02 -4.07
CA ILE A 80 12.25 -7.73 -4.41
C ILE A 80 13.76 -7.94 -4.57
N THR A 81 14.39 -8.73 -3.69
CA THR A 81 15.83 -9.01 -3.75
C THR A 81 16.20 -9.81 -5.00
N ALA A 82 15.34 -10.72 -5.45
CA ALA A 82 15.54 -11.53 -6.65
C ALA A 82 15.31 -10.76 -7.96
N GLU A 83 14.67 -9.58 -7.94
CA GLU A 83 14.34 -8.82 -9.16
C GLU A 83 15.60 -8.39 -9.91
N PRO A 84 15.84 -8.91 -11.14
CA PRO A 84 17.08 -8.65 -11.87
C PRO A 84 17.16 -7.22 -12.43
N GLY A 85 16.02 -6.58 -12.63
CA GLY A 85 15.93 -5.23 -13.20
C GLY A 85 16.30 -4.10 -12.24
N LEU A 86 16.52 -4.41 -10.94
CA LEU A 86 16.83 -3.45 -9.90
C LEU A 86 18.28 -3.56 -9.41
N SER A 87 18.96 -2.43 -9.27
CA SER A 87 20.25 -2.34 -8.60
C SER A 87 20.09 -2.60 -7.09
N ARG A 88 21.20 -2.86 -6.40
CA ARG A 88 21.19 -3.05 -4.93
C ARG A 88 20.49 -1.90 -4.18
N LYS A 89 20.83 -0.65 -4.56
CA LYS A 89 20.24 0.55 -3.93
C LYS A 89 18.72 0.64 -4.19
N GLU A 90 18.29 0.34 -5.41
CA GLU A 90 16.87 0.31 -5.75
C GLU A 90 16.11 -0.79 -4.98
N LYS A 91 16.73 -1.95 -4.76
CA LYS A 91 16.16 -3.04 -3.95
C LYS A 91 16.01 -2.64 -2.48
N GLU A 92 17.04 -2.05 -1.88
CA GLU A 92 16.99 -1.54 -0.50
C GLU A 92 15.87 -0.49 -0.34
N HIS A 93 15.71 0.40 -1.33
CA HIS A 93 14.66 1.40 -1.36
C HIS A 93 13.26 0.77 -1.54
N ALA A 94 13.12 -0.18 -2.47
CA ALA A 94 11.87 -0.90 -2.70
C ALA A 94 11.41 -1.70 -1.47
N ILE A 95 12.33 -2.30 -0.71
CA ILE A 95 12.03 -2.97 0.56
C ILE A 95 11.54 -1.95 1.61
N HIS A 96 12.12 -0.75 1.65
CA HIS A 96 11.63 0.31 2.52
C HIS A 96 10.18 0.72 2.17
N LEU A 97 9.88 0.94 0.89
CA LEU A 97 8.52 1.24 0.42
C LEU A 97 7.55 0.07 0.69
N TYR A 98 8.00 -1.17 0.52
CA TYR A 98 7.22 -2.36 0.85
C TYR A 98 6.77 -2.37 2.32
N HIS A 99 7.68 -2.05 3.25
CA HIS A 99 7.32 -1.94 4.66
C HIS A 99 6.32 -0.82 4.93
N ILE A 100 6.46 0.34 4.27
CA ILE A 100 5.49 1.44 4.41
C ILE A 100 4.11 1.01 3.89
N CYS A 101 4.05 0.37 2.72
CA CYS A 101 2.79 -0.11 2.15
C CYS A 101 2.09 -1.14 3.05
N LYS A 102 2.85 -2.09 3.61
CA LYS A 102 2.30 -3.06 4.56
C LYS A 102 1.84 -2.41 5.87
N ASP A 103 2.49 -1.35 6.31
CA ASP A 103 2.06 -0.59 7.48
C ASP A 103 0.77 0.20 7.19
N MET A 104 0.62 0.74 5.97
CA MET A 104 -0.61 1.41 5.54
C MET A 104 -1.80 0.44 5.55
N ASP A 105 -1.63 -0.76 4.97
CA ASP A 105 -2.64 -1.82 4.99
C ASP A 105 -2.96 -2.29 6.43
N ALA A 106 -1.94 -2.46 7.27
CA ALA A 106 -2.14 -2.82 8.68
C ALA A 106 -2.89 -1.73 9.47
N LEU A 107 -2.60 -0.44 9.22
CA LEU A 107 -3.29 0.68 9.89
C LEU A 107 -4.76 0.77 9.49
N ASP A 108 -5.15 0.40 8.27
CA ASP A 108 -6.55 0.34 7.85
C ASP A 108 -7.39 -0.65 8.69
N ARG A 109 -6.75 -1.64 9.30
CA ARG A 109 -7.44 -2.61 10.17
C ARG A 109 -7.99 -2.01 11.47
N VAL A 110 -7.65 -0.77 11.81
CA VAL A 110 -8.27 -0.03 12.93
C VAL A 110 -9.79 -0.01 12.78
N ARG A 111 -10.33 0.14 11.58
CA ARG A 111 -11.76 0.14 11.27
C ARG A 111 -12.49 -1.15 11.68
N PHE A 112 -11.77 -2.26 11.85
CA PHE A 112 -12.30 -3.56 12.26
C PHE A 112 -11.96 -3.92 13.71
N ASN A 113 -11.38 -3.01 14.50
CA ASN A 113 -10.76 -3.29 15.81
C ASN A 113 -9.70 -4.42 15.74
N GLY A 114 -9.06 -4.59 14.56
CA GLY A 114 -8.15 -5.69 14.26
C GLY A 114 -6.69 -5.30 14.12
N LEU A 115 -6.29 -4.09 14.53
CA LEU A 115 -4.90 -3.67 14.48
C LEU A 115 -4.06 -4.39 15.53
N ASP A 116 -3.09 -5.18 15.07
CA ASP A 116 -2.01 -5.69 15.89
C ASP A 116 -0.78 -4.77 15.75
N TYR A 117 -0.47 -4.02 16.79
CA TYR A 117 0.66 -3.08 16.82
C TYR A 117 2.01 -3.75 16.51
N ARG A 118 2.15 -5.05 16.75
CA ARG A 118 3.37 -5.83 16.45
C ARG A 118 3.59 -5.98 14.95
N MET A 119 2.54 -5.82 14.16
CA MET A 119 2.59 -5.89 12.71
C MET A 119 3.10 -4.59 12.05
N LEU A 120 3.21 -3.50 12.81
CA LEU A 120 3.75 -2.24 12.31
C LEU A 120 5.28 -2.28 12.29
N ARG A 121 5.86 -2.10 11.12
CA ARG A 121 7.29 -2.28 10.82
C ARG A 121 8.08 -1.01 11.04
N THR A 122 7.52 0.13 10.61
CA THR A 122 8.21 1.42 10.70
C THR A 122 7.91 2.14 12.03
N GLN A 123 8.88 2.88 12.53
CA GLN A 123 8.69 3.69 13.74
C GLN A 123 7.63 4.79 13.57
N TYR A 124 7.41 5.25 12.33
CA TYR A 124 6.40 6.26 12.03
C TYR A 124 5.00 5.67 12.13
N ALA A 125 4.77 4.50 11.52
CA ALA A 125 3.48 3.82 11.59
C ALA A 125 3.05 3.52 13.03
N ARG A 126 3.99 3.16 13.91
CA ARG A 126 3.72 2.91 15.34
C ARG A 126 3.19 4.13 16.11
N ARG A 127 3.31 5.33 15.53
CA ARG A 127 2.78 6.59 16.12
C ARG A 127 1.44 7.01 15.53
N LEU A 128 0.97 6.31 14.49
CA LEU A 128 -0.23 6.68 13.73
C LEU A 128 -1.55 5.98 14.15
N PRO A 129 -1.60 4.93 15.02
CA PRO A 129 -2.85 4.27 15.32
C PRO A 129 -3.93 5.18 15.88
N LEU A 130 -3.54 6.15 16.73
CA LEU A 130 -4.48 7.16 17.25
C LEU A 130 -5.00 8.07 16.12
N VAL A 131 -4.13 8.48 15.21
CA VAL A 131 -4.52 9.32 14.05
C VAL A 131 -5.46 8.53 13.13
N ALA A 132 -5.15 7.26 12.86
CA ALA A 132 -6.01 6.38 12.05
C ALA A 132 -7.40 6.20 12.71
N GLY A 133 -7.44 6.04 14.03
CA GLY A 133 -8.70 5.99 14.79
C GLY A 133 -9.49 7.30 14.71
N CYS A 134 -8.84 8.45 14.90
CA CYS A 134 -9.49 9.75 14.79
C CYS A 134 -10.07 10.00 13.38
N LEU A 135 -9.33 9.66 12.33
CA LEU A 135 -9.82 9.80 10.95
C LEU A 135 -11.05 8.93 10.71
N LEU A 136 -11.08 7.72 11.25
CA LEU A 136 -12.26 6.85 11.17
C LEU A 136 -13.46 7.44 11.90
N GLU A 137 -13.27 8.02 13.09
CA GLU A 137 -14.33 8.66 13.86
C GLU A 137 -14.86 9.92 13.15
N GLU A 138 -14.00 10.72 12.54
CA GLU A 138 -14.41 11.88 11.74
C GLU A 138 -15.27 11.46 10.55
N ASP A 139 -14.91 10.40 9.84
CA ASP A 139 -15.71 9.86 8.72
C ASP A 139 -17.09 9.34 9.19
N LEU A 140 -17.16 8.79 10.41
CA LEU A 140 -18.42 8.33 11.00
C LEU A 140 -19.27 9.49 11.54
N LEU A 141 -18.65 10.60 11.93
CA LEU A 141 -19.32 11.77 12.53
C LEU A 141 -19.69 12.83 11.49
N THR A 142 -19.14 12.78 10.29
CA THR A 142 -19.60 13.62 9.17
C THR A 142 -20.86 13.00 8.58
N PRO A 143 -22.06 13.55 8.91
CA PRO A 143 -23.26 13.15 8.20
C PRO A 143 -23.04 13.44 6.70
N LEU A 144 -23.56 12.58 5.84
CA LEU A 144 -23.64 12.79 4.38
C LEU A 144 -24.50 14.02 3.96
N ASP A 145 -24.69 14.97 4.86
CA ASP A 145 -25.42 16.22 4.70
C ASP A 145 -24.51 17.37 4.23
N MET A 146 -23.55 17.07 3.38
CA MET A 146 -22.99 18.12 2.53
C MET A 146 -24.03 18.38 1.41
N GLU A 147 -25.01 19.24 1.70
CA GLU A 147 -25.80 19.91 0.67
C GLU A 147 -24.83 20.61 -0.29
N PHE A 148 -24.64 20.07 -1.48
CA PHE A 148 -23.99 20.81 -2.55
C PHE A 148 -24.86 22.02 -2.86
N PRO A 149 -24.35 23.25 -2.84
CA PRO A 149 -25.13 24.40 -3.24
C PRO A 149 -25.60 24.18 -4.67
N ALA A 150 -26.90 24.29 -4.86
CA ALA A 150 -27.52 24.25 -6.19
C ALA A 150 -26.86 25.31 -7.08
N LYS A 151 -26.49 24.93 -8.30
CA LYS A 151 -25.96 25.85 -9.31
C LYS A 151 -27.01 26.82 -9.76
#